data_c55d1cadda749c94ccbca0e032b992ad
#
_entry.id   c55d1cadda749c94ccbca0e032b992ad
#
_cell.length_a   1.000
_cell.length_b   1.000
_cell.length_c   1.000
_cell.angle_alpha   90.00
_cell.angle_beta   90.00
_cell.angle_gamma   90.00
#
_symmetry.space_group_name_H-M   'P 1'
#
loop_
_entity.id
_entity.type
_entity.pdbx_description
1 polymer ?
#
loop_
_entity_poly.entity_id
_entity_poly.type
_entity_poly.pdbx_seq_one_letter_code
_entity_poly.pdbx_strand_id
1 'polypeptide(L)'
;MGIKQYKVGKSWEEEVMDYYIDKGFFVYKVPTMNSGTVFDIFVARRGACLMIECKHITGSKLYYKGCGLAKKEDEIEHFVKTTGNNVYIYVKSDTDGCFWTTWEHRKKMLQTRGYITTKDMFKSDLRRYIENENNTK
;
A
#
# COMPACT_ATOMS: atom_id res chain seq x y z
N MET A 1 17.16 25.21 -11.05
CA MET A 1 16.78 24.59 -11.31
C MET A 1 16.26 23.35 -10.95
N GLY A 2 16.59 22.33 -11.22
CA GLY A 2 16.02 21.08 -10.82
C GLY A 2 15.65 20.95 -9.38
N ILE A 3 16.16 21.79 -8.62
CA ILE A 3 15.88 21.74 -7.25
C ILE A 3 14.48 21.73 -6.86
N LYS A 4 13.64 22.42 -7.57
CA LYS A 4 12.29 22.44 -7.20
C LYS A 4 11.64 21.15 -7.22
N GLN A 5 12.12 20.22 -7.96
CA GLN A 5 11.51 18.96 -7.99
C GLN A 5 11.56 18.26 -6.70
N TYR A 6 12.53 18.58 -5.90
CA TYR A 6 12.64 17.91 -4.64
C TYR A 6 11.68 18.41 -3.62
N LYS A 7 10.97 19.46 -3.98
CA LYS A 7 9.99 19.97 -3.05
C LYS A 7 8.67 19.28 -3.25
N VAL A 8 8.60 18.45 -4.26
CA VAL A 8 7.40 17.72 -4.49
C VAL A 8 7.24 16.77 -3.36
N GLY A 9 6.63 16.50 -2.64
CA GLY A 9 6.48 15.68 -1.50
C GLY A 9 6.98 14.28 -1.68
N LYS A 10 6.84 13.51 -0.67
CA LYS A 10 7.28 12.14 -0.66
C LYS A 10 6.35 11.29 -1.49
N SER A 11 6.87 10.16 -1.97
CA SER A 11 6.04 9.19 -2.64
C SER A 11 5.11 8.54 -1.62
N TRP A 12 4.07 7.88 -2.09
CA TRP A 12 3.14 7.20 -1.21
C TRP A 12 3.85 6.11 -0.40
N GLU A 13 4.79 5.39 -1.02
CA GLU A 13 5.57 4.41 -0.29
C GLU A 13 6.34 5.04 0.85
N GLU A 14 6.97 6.17 0.59
CA GLU A 14 7.72 6.85 1.63
C GLU A 14 6.83 7.33 2.76
N GLU A 15 5.65 7.81 2.43
CA GLU A 15 4.69 8.23 3.44
C GLU A 15 4.30 7.07 4.36
N VAL A 16 4.06 5.91 3.77
CA VAL A 16 3.69 4.72 4.53
C VAL A 16 4.86 4.29 5.41
N MET A 17 6.07 4.28 4.86
CA MET A 17 7.25 3.90 5.63
C MET A 17 7.47 4.83 6.82
N ASP A 18 7.37 6.13 6.59
CA ASP A 18 7.58 7.10 7.65
C ASP A 18 6.56 6.95 8.77
N TYR A 19 5.33 6.65 8.41
CA TYR A 19 4.27 6.45 9.37
C TYR A 19 4.65 5.31 10.34
N TYR A 20 5.14 4.20 9.80
CA TYR A 20 5.47 3.05 10.63
C TYR A 20 6.79 3.24 11.38
N ILE A 21 7.75 3.94 10.79
CA ILE A 21 8.98 4.26 11.49
C ILE A 21 8.65 5.08 12.72
N ASP A 22 7.79 6.07 12.56
CA ASP A 22 7.43 6.96 13.66
C ASP A 22 6.69 6.21 14.77
N LYS A 23 6.00 5.15 14.43
CA LYS A 23 5.30 4.35 15.42
C LYS A 23 6.18 3.28 16.06
N GLY A 24 7.45 3.27 15.74
CA GLY A 24 8.40 2.36 16.37
C GLY A 24 8.53 1.00 15.71
N PHE A 25 8.08 0.88 14.47
CA PHE A 25 8.24 -0.38 13.74
C PHE A 25 9.58 -0.46 13.04
N PHE A 26 10.07 -1.66 12.86
CA PHE A 26 11.17 -1.91 11.94
C PHE A 26 10.56 -1.86 10.54
N VAL A 27 11.16 -1.10 9.63
CA VAL A 27 10.62 -0.92 8.29
C VAL A 27 11.68 -1.29 7.26
N TYR A 28 11.31 -2.11 6.30
CA TYR A 28 12.22 -2.54 5.26
C TYR A 28 11.54 -2.39 3.91
N LYS A 29 12.17 -1.63 3.01
CA LYS A 29 11.64 -1.49 1.66
C LYS A 29 12.19 -2.64 0.84
N VAL A 30 11.30 -3.43 0.24
CA VAL A 30 11.69 -4.59 -0.53
C VAL A 30 12.26 -4.11 -1.86
N PRO A 31 13.47 -4.53 -2.22
CA PRO A 31 14.07 -4.09 -3.48
C PRO A 31 13.26 -4.59 -4.67
N THR A 32 13.18 -3.75 -5.70
CA THR A 32 12.50 -4.15 -6.92
C THR A 32 13.38 -5.11 -7.69
N MET A 33 12.84 -6.24 -8.07
CA MET A 33 13.54 -7.25 -8.83
C MET A 33 12.99 -7.29 -10.26
N ASN A 34 13.71 -7.95 -11.15
CA ASN A 34 13.25 -8.06 -12.52
C ASN A 34 11.88 -8.69 -12.65
N SER A 35 11.59 -9.65 -11.79
CA SER A 35 10.28 -10.32 -11.81
C SER A 35 9.24 -9.58 -10.99
N GLY A 36 9.62 -8.45 -10.41
CA GLY A 36 8.73 -7.74 -9.52
C GLY A 36 8.83 -8.27 -8.10
N THR A 37 8.00 -7.74 -7.23
CA THR A 37 7.98 -8.18 -5.84
C THR A 37 6.55 -8.47 -5.45
N VAL A 38 6.38 -9.33 -4.44
CA VAL A 38 5.05 -9.69 -3.96
C VAL A 38 4.43 -8.51 -3.21
N PHE A 39 5.27 -7.74 -2.52
CA PHE A 39 4.83 -6.54 -1.82
C PHE A 39 5.99 -5.55 -1.75
N ASP A 40 5.68 -4.30 -1.43
CA ASP A 40 6.67 -3.21 -1.50
C ASP A 40 7.40 -2.97 -0.19
N ILE A 41 6.74 -3.16 0.93
CA ILE A 41 7.26 -2.78 2.24
C ILE A 41 6.95 -3.87 3.26
N PHE A 42 7.94 -4.15 4.11
CA PHE A 42 7.76 -5.06 5.23
C PHE A 42 7.93 -4.26 6.50
N VAL A 43 6.97 -4.36 7.42
CA VAL A 43 7.09 -3.70 8.71
C VAL A 43 6.85 -4.71 9.81
N ALA A 44 7.57 -4.58 10.92
CA ALA A 44 7.46 -5.55 12.00
C ALA A 44 7.73 -4.91 13.35
N ARG A 45 7.05 -5.41 14.37
CA ARG A 45 7.27 -4.99 15.74
C ARG A 45 6.75 -6.06 16.69
N ARG A 46 7.63 -6.56 17.55
CA ARG A 46 7.24 -7.50 18.61
C ARG A 46 6.31 -8.64 18.20
N GLY A 47 6.75 -9.40 17.25
CA GLY A 47 6.01 -10.57 16.84
C GLY A 47 4.89 -10.32 15.85
N ALA A 48 4.63 -9.08 15.51
CA ALA A 48 3.64 -8.75 14.50
C ALA A 48 4.34 -8.22 13.26
N CYS A 49 3.84 -8.56 12.09
CA CYS A 49 4.41 -8.02 10.86
C CYS A 49 3.32 -7.78 9.83
N LEU A 50 3.58 -6.84 8.93
CA LEU A 50 2.68 -6.54 7.84
C LEU A 50 3.48 -6.51 6.55
N MET A 51 2.92 -7.11 5.52
CA MET A 51 3.48 -7.05 4.18
C MET A 51 2.58 -6.13 3.39
N ILE A 52 3.12 -5.02 2.92
CA ILE A 52 2.31 -3.93 2.36
C ILE A 52 2.63 -3.67 0.90
N GLU A 53 1.57 -3.63 0.10
CA GLU A 53 1.64 -3.25 -1.29
C GLU A 53 1.00 -1.87 -1.39
N CYS A 54 1.72 -0.88 -1.95
CA CYS A 54 1.23 0.49 -2.00
C CYS A 54 0.70 0.81 -3.38
N LYS A 55 -0.49 1.41 -3.43
CA LYS A 55 -1.12 1.81 -4.69
C LYS A 55 -1.63 3.24 -4.58
N HIS A 56 -1.44 4.00 -5.66
CA HIS A 56 -1.91 5.39 -5.71
C HIS A 56 -2.89 5.50 -6.87
N ILE A 57 -4.08 6.00 -6.59
CA ILE A 57 -5.12 6.13 -7.62
C ILE A 57 -5.64 7.57 -7.63
N THR A 58 -6.21 7.98 -8.74
CA THR A 58 -6.72 9.35 -8.86
C THR A 58 -8.14 9.47 -8.34
N GLY A 59 -8.98 8.52 -8.63
CA GLY A 59 -10.39 8.54 -8.24
C GLY A 59 -10.71 7.48 -7.22
N SER A 60 -11.85 6.85 -7.36
CA SER A 60 -12.33 5.90 -6.38
C SER A 60 -12.13 4.43 -6.74
N LYS A 61 -11.58 4.13 -7.91
CA LYS A 61 -11.47 2.74 -8.37
C LYS A 61 -10.03 2.27 -8.48
N LEU A 62 -9.77 1.09 -7.94
CA LEU A 62 -8.49 0.42 -8.10
C LEU A 62 -8.71 -0.74 -9.05
N TYR A 63 -8.15 -0.63 -10.26
CA TYR A 63 -8.36 -1.64 -11.29
C TYR A 63 -7.36 -2.78 -11.15
N TYR A 64 -7.87 -4.00 -11.17
CA TYR A 64 -7.07 -5.21 -10.97
C TYR A 64 -5.89 -5.31 -11.94
N LYS A 65 -6.17 -5.16 -13.23
CA LYS A 65 -5.13 -5.24 -14.23
C LYS A 65 -4.30 -3.96 -14.29
N GLY A 66 -4.94 -2.83 -14.18
CA GLY A 66 -4.26 -1.56 -14.30
C GLY A 66 -3.24 -1.29 -13.22
N CYS A 67 -3.47 -1.79 -12.01
CA CYS A 67 -2.55 -1.55 -10.91
C CYS A 67 -1.45 -2.62 -10.80
N GLY A 68 -1.48 -3.63 -11.65
CA GLY A 68 -0.45 -4.66 -11.64
C GLY A 68 -0.70 -5.84 -10.72
N LEU A 69 -1.78 -5.84 -9.96
CA LEU A 69 -2.06 -6.96 -9.07
C LEU A 69 -2.33 -8.25 -9.85
N ALA A 70 -2.96 -8.14 -11.02
CA ALA A 70 -3.23 -9.32 -11.82
C ALA A 70 -1.96 -10.04 -12.24
N LYS A 71 -0.89 -9.27 -12.49
CA LYS A 71 0.37 -9.85 -12.87
C LYS A 71 1.03 -10.62 -11.75
N LYS A 72 0.76 -10.24 -10.52
CA LYS A 72 1.38 -10.84 -9.35
C LYS A 72 0.51 -11.86 -8.65
N GLU A 73 -0.65 -12.15 -9.21
CA GLU A 73 -1.63 -12.97 -8.51
C GLU A 73 -1.06 -14.30 -8.03
N ASP A 74 -0.33 -15.00 -8.89
CA ASP A 74 0.19 -16.31 -8.52
C ASP A 74 1.21 -16.22 -7.38
N GLU A 75 2.06 -15.21 -7.41
CA GLU A 75 3.05 -15.02 -6.37
C GLU A 75 2.40 -14.62 -5.06
N ILE A 76 1.39 -13.76 -5.12
CA ILE A 76 0.69 -13.36 -3.90
C ILE A 76 0.00 -14.56 -3.27
N GLU A 77 -0.70 -15.36 -4.09
CA GLU A 77 -1.39 -16.55 -3.60
C GLU A 77 -0.41 -17.54 -2.99
N HIS A 78 0.72 -17.74 -3.65
CA HIS A 78 1.74 -18.63 -3.12
C HIS A 78 2.28 -18.13 -1.78
N PHE A 79 2.53 -16.83 -1.68
CA PHE A 79 3.03 -16.25 -0.45
C PHE A 79 2.03 -16.42 0.69
N VAL A 80 0.77 -16.07 0.45
CA VAL A 80 -0.27 -16.15 1.46
C VAL A 80 -0.46 -17.60 1.91
N LYS A 81 -0.48 -18.52 0.97
CA LYS A 81 -0.69 -19.92 1.28
C LYS A 81 0.50 -20.51 2.06
N THR A 82 1.71 -20.13 1.69
CA THR A 82 2.90 -20.67 2.31
C THR A 82 3.15 -20.11 3.71
N THR A 83 2.90 -18.83 3.89
CA THR A 83 3.25 -18.17 5.15
C THR A 83 2.08 -18.01 6.10
N GLY A 84 0.86 -18.10 5.60
CA GLY A 84 -0.32 -17.79 6.41
C GLY A 84 -0.50 -16.31 6.67
N ASN A 85 0.38 -15.46 6.10
CA ASN A 85 0.28 -14.02 6.27
C ASN A 85 -0.40 -13.39 5.05
N ASN A 86 -1.14 -12.32 5.29
CA ASN A 86 -1.85 -11.64 4.21
C ASN A 86 -0.97 -10.56 3.58
N VAL A 87 -1.31 -10.14 2.36
CA VAL A 87 -0.69 -8.97 1.76
C VAL A 87 -1.67 -7.82 1.92
N TYR A 88 -1.23 -6.76 2.58
CA TYR A 88 -2.05 -5.59 2.82
C TYR A 88 -1.87 -4.61 1.67
N ILE A 89 -2.96 -4.03 1.21
CA ILE A 89 -2.93 -3.09 0.08
C ILE A 89 -3.30 -1.73 0.65
N TYR A 90 -2.36 -0.80 0.63
CA TYR A 90 -2.57 0.55 1.13
C TYR A 90 -2.76 1.46 -0.07
N VAL A 91 -3.88 2.14 -0.12
CA VAL A 91 -4.29 2.92 -1.29
C VAL A 91 -4.44 4.38 -0.93
N LYS A 92 -3.78 5.23 -1.71
CA LYS A 92 -3.96 6.68 -1.59
C LYS A 92 -4.76 7.12 -2.81
N SER A 93 -5.91 7.72 -2.55
CA SER A 93 -6.77 8.27 -3.61
C SER A 93 -6.66 9.78 -3.58
N ASP A 94 -6.46 10.41 -4.74
CA ASP A 94 -6.36 11.86 -4.81
C ASP A 94 -7.66 12.55 -4.39
N THR A 95 -8.79 11.90 -4.63
CA THR A 95 -10.07 12.51 -4.29
C THR A 95 -10.65 12.03 -2.98
N ASP A 96 -10.41 10.77 -2.61
CA ASP A 96 -11.13 10.16 -1.50
C ASP A 96 -10.34 10.01 -0.21
N GLY A 97 -9.03 10.11 -0.25
CA GLY A 97 -8.19 9.96 0.93
C GLY A 97 -7.43 8.66 0.94
N CYS A 98 -7.11 8.18 2.13
CA CYS A 98 -6.28 7.00 2.28
C CYS A 98 -7.08 5.83 2.83
N PHE A 99 -6.82 4.64 2.30
CA PHE A 99 -7.57 3.44 2.62
C PHE A 99 -6.64 2.24 2.65
N TRP A 100 -7.14 1.12 3.16
CA TRP A 100 -6.40 -0.13 3.11
C TRP A 100 -7.38 -1.29 3.00
N THR A 101 -6.89 -2.37 2.47
CA THR A 101 -7.61 -3.64 2.45
C THR A 101 -6.58 -4.75 2.39
N THR A 102 -6.99 -5.99 2.23
CA THR A 102 -6.06 -7.10 2.08
C THR A 102 -6.41 -7.88 0.83
N TRP A 103 -5.43 -8.60 0.32
CA TRP A 103 -5.63 -9.42 -0.86
C TRP A 103 -6.74 -10.46 -0.62
N GLU A 104 -6.65 -11.18 0.51
CA GLU A 104 -7.64 -12.23 0.78
C GLU A 104 -9.05 -11.69 0.89
N HIS A 105 -9.18 -10.49 1.41
CA HIS A 105 -10.49 -9.90 1.61
C HIS A 105 -11.14 -9.46 0.29
N ARG A 106 -10.35 -9.08 -0.70
CA ARG A 106 -10.89 -8.51 -1.92
C ARG A 106 -10.52 -9.24 -3.22
N LYS A 107 -9.75 -10.31 -3.13
CA LYS A 107 -9.30 -10.98 -4.34
C LYS A 107 -10.44 -11.43 -5.23
N LYS A 108 -11.50 -11.96 -4.64
CA LYS A 108 -12.60 -12.45 -5.43
C LYS A 108 -13.29 -11.33 -6.19
N MET A 109 -13.50 -10.20 -5.54
CA MET A 109 -14.10 -9.04 -6.18
C MET A 109 -13.21 -8.51 -7.29
N LEU A 110 -11.90 -8.44 -7.05
CA LEU A 110 -10.97 -8.01 -8.07
C LEU A 110 -10.97 -8.95 -9.26
N GLN A 111 -10.99 -10.24 -9.00
CA GLN A 111 -10.96 -11.24 -10.08
C GLN A 111 -12.24 -11.27 -10.89
N THR A 112 -13.39 -11.13 -10.26
CA THR A 112 -14.67 -11.25 -10.97
C THR A 112 -15.16 -9.94 -11.55
N ARG A 113 -14.96 -8.83 -10.84
CA ARG A 113 -15.43 -7.54 -11.29
C ARG A 113 -14.37 -6.70 -11.99
N GLY A 114 -13.12 -6.99 -11.71
CA GLY A 114 -12.01 -6.28 -12.33
C GLY A 114 -11.57 -5.03 -11.60
N TYR A 115 -12.24 -4.65 -10.53
CA TYR A 115 -11.87 -3.48 -9.73
C TYR A 115 -12.55 -3.51 -8.38
N ILE A 116 -12.03 -2.71 -7.45
CA ILE A 116 -12.71 -2.42 -6.18
C ILE A 116 -12.74 -0.91 -6.02
N THR A 117 -13.64 -0.43 -5.18
CA THR A 117 -13.74 1.02 -4.95
C THR A 117 -13.30 1.33 -3.53
N THR A 118 -13.10 2.63 -3.26
CA THR A 118 -12.75 3.05 -1.92
C THR A 118 -13.83 2.68 -0.90
N LYS A 119 -15.06 2.48 -1.35
CA LYS A 119 -16.11 2.03 -0.45
C LYS A 119 -15.94 0.57 -0.05
N ASP A 120 -15.17 -0.18 -0.80
CA ASP A 120 -14.88 -1.58 -0.50
C ASP A 120 -13.67 -1.73 0.40
N MET A 121 -13.08 -0.63 0.84
CA MET A 121 -11.86 -0.63 1.64
C MET A 121 -12.13 -0.03 3.01
N PHE A 122 -11.16 -0.16 3.91
CA PHE A 122 -11.22 0.43 5.23
C PHE A 122 -10.49 1.76 5.21
N LYS A 123 -11.01 2.74 5.91
CA LYS A 123 -10.34 4.03 6.00
C LYS A 123 -9.07 3.92 6.82
N SER A 124 -8.02 4.58 6.36
CA SER A 124 -6.75 4.61 7.06
C SER A 124 -6.60 5.97 7.73
N ASP A 125 -6.00 6.01 8.92
CA ASP A 125 -5.73 7.28 9.58
C ASP A 125 -4.37 7.85 9.16
N LEU A 126 -3.70 7.21 8.19
CA LEU A 126 -2.41 7.66 7.73
C LEU A 126 -2.45 9.09 7.21
N ARG A 127 -3.50 9.43 6.50
CA ARG A 127 -3.64 10.78 5.96
C ARG A 127 -3.72 11.80 7.09
N ARG A 128 -4.45 11.49 8.14
CA ARG A 128 -4.56 12.38 9.27
C ARG A 128 -3.22 12.58 9.95
N TYR A 129 -2.45 11.51 10.09
CA TYR A 129 -1.14 11.59 10.68
C TYR A 129 -0.25 12.53 9.87
N ILE A 130 -0.24 12.37 8.56
CA ILE A 130 0.57 13.19 7.69
C ILE A 130 0.16 14.65 7.77
N GLU A 131 -1.13 14.94 7.81
CA GLU A 131 -1.62 16.29 7.93
C GLU A 131 -1.21 16.92 9.25
N ASN A 132 -1.27 16.15 10.33
CA ASN A 132 -0.88 16.64 11.63
C ASN A 132 0.62 16.93 11.69
N GLU A 133 1.43 16.07 11.08
CA GLU A 133 2.84 16.28 10.99
C GLU A 133 3.15 17.59 10.28
N ASN A 134 2.47 17.85 9.20
CA ASN A 134 2.69 19.07 8.45
C ASN A 134 2.24 20.29 9.24
N ASN A 135 1.20 20.17 10.03
CA ASN A 135 0.69 21.29 10.79
C ASN A 135 1.56 21.64 12.00
N THR A 136 2.37 20.72 12.47
CA THR A 136 3.22 21.02 13.60
C THR A 136 4.52 21.66 13.19
N LYS A 137 4.76 21.80 11.92
CA LYS A 137 5.94 22.49 11.43
C LYS A 137 5.66 23.92 11.14
#